data_c7f2d8911463e9dcbf85c1b4aefb1f31
#
_entry.id   c7f2d8911463e9dcbf85c1b4aefb1f31
#
_cell.length_a   1.000
_cell.length_b   1.000
_cell.length_c   1.000
_cell.angle_alpha   90.00
_cell.angle_beta   90.00
_cell.angle_gamma   90.00
#
_symmetry.space_group_name_H-M   'P 1'
#
loop_
_entity.id
_entity.type
_entity.pdbx_description
1 polymer ?
#
loop_
_entity_poly.entity_id
_entity_poly.type
_entity_poly.pdbx_seq_one_letter_code
_entity_poly.pdbx_strand_id
1 'polypeptide(L)'
;MSGSAPAGLWRHRGFMLLWSGQAVSEVGSQVTFLALPLLAALSLHATTFQVAVLSAASSAAFLLVALQAGVLVDRARKKRVMVCSDLLRALVIATVPLAQVLGVLTIWQLYAVAFATSVLTVFFDIAYQSYLPVLVSTEQLVEGNSKIGASQSFAEFAGPGLGGLLVSAIGAAYAVLLDAVSFAVSTAATAAIADPEAPPATRAAGTRLRTEIAEGLGFVLAHPILKKVVGCTATGNFFRAMWGSLEIVFLVRVLHATPRVVGVVFALSALGGLAGAGVCARLTRAVGSARIIWLSELVVIPFLFAGPSALPGYGVLLIAVSGFATGVMGVVYNVAQVSYRQAVTPAHLLGRMNASTRFIVWGVMPLGALTGGAVASLIGVRPTLYITAAGGSLSVLWVIFSPLFGMRDVPGTHPHPDDLVPSRIGPAASEPAPDTPAGAAAP
;
A
#
# COMPACT_ATOMS: atom_id res chain seq x y z
N MET A 1 15.37 39.48 11.63
CA MET A 1 14.24 38.69 12.13
C MET A 1 14.76 37.28 12.39
N SER A 2 15.01 36.96 13.65
CA SER A 2 15.53 35.65 14.07
C SER A 2 14.44 34.59 13.91
N GLY A 3 14.53 33.82 12.83
CA GLY A 3 13.70 32.65 12.64
C GLY A 3 14.06 31.59 13.68
N SER A 4 13.22 31.46 14.72
CA SER A 4 13.29 30.29 15.59
C SER A 4 13.05 29.06 14.71
N ALA A 5 13.98 28.08 14.76
CA ALA A 5 13.80 26.80 14.12
C ALA A 5 12.41 26.26 14.48
N PRO A 6 11.62 25.74 13.50
CA PRO A 6 10.27 25.25 13.77
C PRO A 6 10.35 24.18 14.87
N ALA A 7 9.56 24.37 15.91
CA ALA A 7 9.48 23.40 17.00
C ALA A 7 9.10 22.05 16.41
N GLY A 8 9.88 21.00 16.68
CA GLY A 8 9.65 19.66 16.13
C GLY A 8 8.22 19.18 16.40
N LEU A 9 7.68 18.35 15.52
CA LEU A 9 6.29 17.84 15.56
C LEU A 9 5.91 17.14 16.86
N TRP A 10 6.86 16.72 17.67
CA TRP A 10 6.63 16.17 19.02
C TRP A 10 5.91 17.13 19.97
N ARG A 11 5.99 18.46 19.74
CA ARG A 11 5.30 19.49 20.53
C ARG A 11 4.00 19.98 19.87
N HIS A 12 3.71 19.53 18.64
CA HIS A 12 2.50 19.93 17.92
C HIS A 12 1.32 19.06 18.36
N ARG A 13 0.51 19.54 19.29
CA ARG A 13 -0.60 18.79 19.92
C ARG A 13 -1.54 18.13 18.91
N GLY A 14 -1.95 18.85 17.88
CA GLY A 14 -2.85 18.31 16.85
C GLY A 14 -2.23 17.16 16.08
N PHE A 15 -0.95 17.27 15.68
CA PHE A 15 -0.22 16.20 15.02
C PHE A 15 -0.04 14.99 15.93
N MET A 16 0.30 15.19 17.20
CA MET A 16 0.49 14.08 18.14
C MET A 16 -0.81 13.31 18.39
N LEU A 17 -1.95 14.00 18.48
CA LEU A 17 -3.26 13.34 18.59
C LEU A 17 -3.58 12.51 17.32
N LEU A 18 -3.37 13.09 16.15
CA LEU A 18 -3.58 12.40 14.87
C LEU A 18 -2.65 11.17 14.75
N TRP A 19 -1.36 11.37 14.97
CA TRP A 19 -0.34 10.33 14.81
C TRP A 19 -0.49 9.19 15.81
N SER A 20 -0.71 9.51 17.10
CA SER A 20 -0.86 8.47 18.14
C SER A 20 -2.15 7.67 17.97
N GLY A 21 -3.28 8.34 17.66
CA GLY A 21 -4.54 7.67 17.35
C GLY A 21 -4.40 6.71 16.16
N GLN A 22 -3.77 7.17 15.08
CA GLN A 22 -3.52 6.36 13.90
C GLN A 22 -2.55 5.20 14.18
N ALA A 23 -1.46 5.42 14.90
CA ALA A 23 -0.51 4.37 15.24
C ALA A 23 -1.15 3.21 16.02
N VAL A 24 -2.03 3.53 16.96
CA VAL A 24 -2.80 2.52 17.71
C VAL A 24 -3.77 1.78 16.80
N SER A 25 -4.49 2.50 15.94
CA SER A 25 -5.46 1.95 14.99
C SER A 25 -4.77 1.03 13.95
N GLU A 26 -3.60 1.39 13.45
CA GLU A 26 -2.82 0.55 12.51
C GLU A 26 -2.46 -0.81 13.13
N VAL A 27 -2.00 -0.81 14.38
CA VAL A 27 -1.69 -2.08 15.08
C VAL A 27 -2.96 -2.92 15.25
N GLY A 28 -4.09 -2.32 15.63
CA GLY A 28 -5.38 -2.99 15.75
C GLY A 28 -5.83 -3.60 14.41
N SER A 29 -5.70 -2.85 13.32
CA SER A 29 -6.06 -3.30 11.97
C SER A 29 -5.20 -4.48 11.50
N GLN A 30 -3.91 -4.52 11.84
CA GLN A 30 -3.05 -5.66 11.55
C GLN A 30 -3.45 -6.91 12.37
N VAL A 31 -3.92 -6.73 13.61
CA VAL A 31 -4.51 -7.81 14.41
C VAL A 31 -5.76 -8.37 13.73
N THR A 32 -6.68 -7.50 13.31
CA THR A 32 -7.92 -7.90 12.61
C THR A 32 -7.62 -8.56 11.26
N PHE A 33 -6.65 -8.06 10.50
CA PHE A 33 -6.19 -8.66 9.24
C PHE A 33 -5.84 -10.15 9.40
N LEU A 34 -5.20 -10.52 10.51
CA LEU A 34 -4.88 -11.91 10.85
C LEU A 34 -6.08 -12.64 11.49
N ALA A 35 -6.80 -11.98 12.39
CA ALA A 35 -7.83 -12.62 13.22
C ALA A 35 -9.09 -12.98 12.42
N LEU A 36 -9.55 -12.17 11.46
CA LEU A 36 -10.76 -12.48 10.69
C LEU A 36 -10.65 -13.77 9.86
N PRO A 37 -9.59 -14.00 9.06
CA PRO A 37 -9.43 -15.30 8.37
C PRO A 37 -9.22 -16.48 9.32
N LEU A 38 -8.52 -16.29 10.46
CA LEU A 38 -8.40 -17.32 11.50
C LEU A 38 -9.76 -17.65 12.12
N LEU A 39 -10.59 -16.65 12.41
CA LEU A 39 -11.95 -16.83 12.93
C LEU A 39 -12.80 -17.62 11.92
N ALA A 40 -12.76 -17.26 10.64
CA ALA A 40 -13.44 -17.99 9.58
C ALA A 40 -12.97 -19.45 9.47
N ALA A 41 -11.65 -19.67 9.51
CA ALA A 41 -11.06 -21.00 9.33
C ALA A 41 -11.25 -21.93 10.54
N LEU A 42 -11.10 -21.40 11.76
CA LEU A 42 -11.08 -22.19 13.00
C LEU A 42 -12.43 -22.27 13.69
N SER A 43 -13.18 -21.14 13.80
CA SER A 43 -14.44 -21.10 14.55
C SER A 43 -15.66 -21.40 13.67
N LEU A 44 -15.69 -20.89 12.44
CA LEU A 44 -16.80 -21.13 11.52
C LEU A 44 -16.57 -22.32 10.58
N HIS A 45 -15.40 -22.95 10.65
CA HIS A 45 -15.02 -24.06 9.73
C HIS A 45 -15.27 -23.73 8.25
N ALA A 46 -15.13 -22.44 7.89
CA ALA A 46 -15.40 -21.93 6.55
C ALA A 46 -14.56 -22.65 5.49
N THR A 47 -15.13 -22.95 4.33
CA THR A 47 -14.39 -23.59 3.24
C THR A 47 -13.22 -22.71 2.75
N THR A 48 -12.28 -23.30 2.02
CA THR A 48 -11.14 -22.56 1.44
C THR A 48 -11.63 -21.42 0.55
N PHE A 49 -12.66 -21.66 -0.24
CA PHE A 49 -13.27 -20.64 -1.10
C PHE A 49 -13.90 -19.50 -0.27
N GLN A 50 -14.58 -19.83 0.83
CA GLN A 50 -15.17 -18.81 1.71
C GLN A 50 -14.11 -17.90 2.35
N VAL A 51 -12.97 -18.45 2.76
CA VAL A 51 -11.85 -17.64 3.27
C VAL A 51 -11.25 -16.75 2.16
N ALA A 52 -11.18 -17.26 0.93
CA ALA A 52 -10.71 -16.47 -0.22
C ALA A 52 -11.69 -15.33 -0.57
N VAL A 53 -13.01 -15.56 -0.49
CA VAL A 53 -14.04 -14.52 -0.64
C VAL A 53 -13.88 -13.43 0.44
N LEU A 54 -13.56 -13.81 1.68
CA LEU A 54 -13.28 -12.85 2.75
C LEU A 54 -12.09 -11.95 2.40
N SER A 55 -10.99 -12.52 1.91
CA SER A 55 -9.82 -11.77 1.46
C SER A 55 -10.13 -10.88 0.26
N ALA A 56 -10.95 -11.36 -0.68
CA ALA A 56 -11.42 -10.56 -1.82
C ALA A 56 -12.31 -9.39 -1.36
N ALA A 57 -13.21 -9.61 -0.40
CA ALA A 57 -14.07 -8.56 0.15
C ALA A 57 -13.26 -7.44 0.83
N SER A 58 -12.18 -7.81 1.55
CA SER A 58 -11.26 -6.85 2.17
C SER A 58 -10.50 -5.97 1.17
N SER A 59 -10.29 -6.42 -0.06
CA SER A 59 -9.56 -5.67 -1.11
C SER A 59 -10.47 -5.04 -2.16
N ALA A 60 -11.71 -5.51 -2.31
CA ALA A 60 -12.63 -5.08 -3.36
C ALA A 60 -13.07 -3.61 -3.25
N ALA A 61 -13.16 -3.09 -2.03
CA ALA A 61 -13.57 -1.71 -1.80
C ALA A 61 -12.64 -0.70 -2.48
N PHE A 62 -11.34 -0.94 -2.50
CA PHE A 62 -10.41 -0.05 -3.17
C PHE A 62 -10.72 0.07 -4.66
N LEU A 63 -11.01 -1.05 -5.33
CA LEU A 63 -11.37 -1.06 -6.75
C LEU A 63 -12.70 -0.37 -7.01
N LEU A 64 -13.71 -0.62 -6.15
CA LEU A 64 -15.09 -0.19 -6.38
C LEU A 64 -15.35 1.24 -5.95
N VAL A 65 -14.69 1.73 -4.90
CA VAL A 65 -15.09 2.94 -4.18
C VAL A 65 -14.03 4.03 -4.18
N ALA A 66 -12.73 3.73 -4.39
CA ALA A 66 -11.66 4.72 -4.22
C ALA A 66 -11.81 5.99 -5.06
N LEU A 67 -12.31 5.86 -6.29
CA LEU A 67 -12.52 7.00 -7.18
C LEU A 67 -13.65 7.91 -6.71
N GLN A 68 -14.78 7.31 -6.27
CA GLN A 68 -15.94 8.04 -5.75
C GLN A 68 -15.62 8.65 -4.39
N ALA A 69 -14.90 7.93 -3.54
CA ALA A 69 -14.47 8.40 -2.23
C ALA A 69 -13.60 9.65 -2.35
N GLY A 70 -12.67 9.72 -3.31
CA GLY A 70 -11.86 10.90 -3.57
C GLY A 70 -12.71 12.15 -3.80
N VAL A 71 -13.68 12.07 -4.70
CA VAL A 71 -14.60 13.19 -5.01
C VAL A 71 -15.44 13.61 -3.81
N LEU A 72 -15.93 12.64 -3.03
CA LEU A 72 -16.75 12.91 -1.84
C LEU A 72 -15.92 13.54 -0.70
N VAL A 73 -14.71 13.04 -0.48
CA VAL A 73 -13.80 13.57 0.54
C VAL A 73 -13.35 15.00 0.20
N ASP A 74 -13.10 15.31 -1.08
CA ASP A 74 -12.72 16.66 -1.51
C ASP A 74 -13.80 17.70 -1.19
N ARG A 75 -15.07 17.29 -1.19
CA ARG A 75 -16.25 18.12 -0.89
C ARG A 75 -16.63 18.16 0.58
N ALA A 76 -16.03 17.33 1.41
CA ALA A 76 -16.32 17.19 2.82
C ALA A 76 -15.19 17.77 3.69
N ARG A 77 -15.48 18.06 4.96
CA ARG A 77 -14.44 18.35 5.95
C ARG A 77 -13.70 17.05 6.28
N LYS A 78 -12.40 16.99 5.97
CA LYS A 78 -11.56 15.80 6.11
C LYS A 78 -11.58 15.26 7.53
N LYS A 79 -11.48 16.13 8.53
CA LYS A 79 -11.61 15.74 9.95
C LYS A 79 -12.93 15.00 10.23
N ARG A 80 -14.07 15.49 9.71
CA ARG A 80 -15.36 14.82 9.91
C ARG A 80 -15.40 13.45 9.25
N VAL A 81 -14.86 13.36 8.03
CA VAL A 81 -14.79 12.07 7.32
C VAL A 81 -13.97 11.07 8.12
N MET A 82 -12.80 11.46 8.65
CA MET A 82 -11.94 10.60 9.47
C MET A 82 -12.66 10.12 10.73
N VAL A 83 -13.26 11.05 11.50
CA VAL A 83 -13.99 10.72 12.73
C VAL A 83 -15.18 9.78 12.45
N CYS A 84 -15.97 10.06 11.42
CA CYS A 84 -17.10 9.19 11.04
C CYS A 84 -16.63 7.81 10.57
N SER A 85 -15.55 7.75 9.76
CA SER A 85 -15.02 6.48 9.27
C SER A 85 -14.51 5.61 10.41
N ASP A 86 -13.75 6.16 11.35
CA ASP A 86 -13.23 5.41 12.49
C ASP A 86 -14.35 4.95 13.44
N LEU A 87 -15.31 5.83 13.73
CA LEU A 87 -16.46 5.47 14.55
C LEU A 87 -17.27 4.34 13.93
N LEU A 88 -17.55 4.43 12.62
CA LEU A 88 -18.30 3.39 11.93
C LEU A 88 -17.48 2.09 11.85
N ARG A 89 -16.16 2.15 11.65
CA ARG A 89 -15.29 0.97 11.70
C ARG A 89 -15.33 0.31 13.07
N ALA A 90 -15.24 1.09 14.15
CA ALA A 90 -15.35 0.58 15.52
C ALA A 90 -16.68 -0.15 15.74
N LEU A 91 -17.79 0.45 15.33
CA LEU A 91 -19.12 -0.14 15.47
C LEU A 91 -19.30 -1.41 14.65
N VAL A 92 -18.87 -1.38 13.37
CA VAL A 92 -18.99 -2.52 12.45
C VAL A 92 -18.16 -3.70 12.96
N ILE A 93 -16.92 -3.48 13.38
CA ILE A 93 -16.03 -4.52 13.87
C ILE A 93 -16.53 -5.06 15.22
N ALA A 94 -17.07 -4.23 16.11
CA ALA A 94 -17.62 -4.68 17.38
C ALA A 94 -18.81 -5.64 17.24
N THR A 95 -19.46 -5.67 16.08
CA THR A 95 -20.55 -6.64 15.82
C THR A 95 -20.03 -8.09 15.78
N VAL A 96 -18.73 -8.32 15.45
CA VAL A 96 -18.16 -9.66 15.34
C VAL A 96 -18.09 -10.37 16.70
N PRO A 97 -17.42 -9.80 17.73
CA PRO A 97 -17.39 -10.43 19.06
C PRO A 97 -18.79 -10.50 19.68
N LEU A 98 -19.67 -9.52 19.44
CA LEU A 98 -21.05 -9.55 19.92
C LEU A 98 -21.81 -10.74 19.33
N ALA A 99 -21.74 -10.95 18.02
CA ALA A 99 -22.40 -12.08 17.35
C ALA A 99 -21.81 -13.43 17.79
N GLN A 100 -20.49 -13.49 18.05
CA GLN A 100 -19.84 -14.68 18.59
C GLN A 100 -20.41 -15.04 19.99
N VAL A 101 -20.54 -14.06 20.88
CA VAL A 101 -21.12 -14.27 22.23
C VAL A 101 -22.57 -14.72 22.16
N LEU A 102 -23.34 -14.16 21.24
CA LEU A 102 -24.74 -14.53 21.01
C LEU A 102 -24.90 -15.87 20.25
N GLY A 103 -23.83 -16.48 19.78
CA GLY A 103 -23.86 -17.73 19.02
C GLY A 103 -24.48 -17.60 17.61
N VAL A 104 -24.59 -16.38 17.06
CA VAL A 104 -25.20 -16.09 15.74
C VAL A 104 -24.19 -15.64 14.68
N LEU A 105 -22.90 -15.76 14.98
CA LEU A 105 -21.86 -15.38 14.02
C LEU A 105 -21.91 -16.26 12.76
N THR A 106 -21.93 -15.61 11.61
CA THR A 106 -21.95 -16.28 10.28
C THR A 106 -20.83 -15.77 9.37
N ILE A 107 -20.51 -16.57 8.35
CA ILE A 107 -19.52 -16.14 7.33
C ILE A 107 -20.00 -14.93 6.54
N TRP A 108 -21.30 -14.79 6.32
CA TRP A 108 -21.89 -13.65 5.62
C TRP A 108 -21.68 -12.33 6.38
N GLN A 109 -21.77 -12.39 7.71
CA GLN A 109 -21.47 -11.25 8.55
C GLN A 109 -19.98 -10.86 8.43
N LEU A 110 -19.06 -11.84 8.40
CA LEU A 110 -17.64 -11.54 8.22
C LEU A 110 -17.37 -10.89 6.85
N TYR A 111 -18.05 -11.30 5.78
CA TYR A 111 -17.96 -10.65 4.47
C TYR A 111 -18.45 -9.21 4.51
N ALA A 112 -19.60 -8.97 5.13
CA ALA A 112 -20.16 -7.64 5.26
C ALA A 112 -19.25 -6.72 6.09
N VAL A 113 -18.71 -7.23 7.21
CA VAL A 113 -17.76 -6.49 8.06
C VAL A 113 -16.47 -6.18 7.31
N ALA A 114 -15.86 -7.16 6.65
CA ALA A 114 -14.62 -6.97 5.90
C ALA A 114 -14.78 -5.94 4.78
N PHE A 115 -15.87 -6.03 4.01
CA PHE A 115 -16.16 -5.08 2.94
C PHE A 115 -16.46 -3.67 3.47
N ALA A 116 -17.34 -3.55 4.48
CA ALA A 116 -17.70 -2.27 5.06
C ALA A 116 -16.48 -1.57 5.68
N THR A 117 -15.67 -2.31 6.45
CA THR A 117 -14.44 -1.79 7.04
C THR A 117 -13.46 -1.33 5.96
N SER A 118 -13.30 -2.10 4.89
CA SER A 118 -12.43 -1.73 3.76
C SER A 118 -12.92 -0.46 3.05
N VAL A 119 -14.23 -0.30 2.83
CA VAL A 119 -14.82 0.95 2.28
C VAL A 119 -14.49 2.13 3.17
N LEU A 120 -14.73 2.01 4.47
CA LEU A 120 -14.47 3.08 5.44
C LEU A 120 -12.97 3.41 5.54
N THR A 121 -12.10 2.41 5.40
CA THR A 121 -10.64 2.62 5.33
C THR A 121 -10.25 3.46 4.12
N VAL A 122 -10.84 3.21 2.95
CA VAL A 122 -10.58 4.03 1.76
C VAL A 122 -10.95 5.50 1.99
N PHE A 123 -12.11 5.76 2.59
CA PHE A 123 -12.51 7.14 2.94
C PHE A 123 -11.56 7.79 3.94
N PHE A 124 -11.18 7.04 4.98
CA PHE A 124 -10.25 7.51 6.00
C PHE A 124 -8.89 7.86 5.39
N ASP A 125 -8.30 6.97 4.61
CA ASP A 125 -6.96 7.14 4.04
C ASP A 125 -6.87 8.36 3.12
N ILE A 126 -7.89 8.58 2.28
CA ILE A 126 -7.94 9.74 1.41
C ILE A 126 -8.07 11.03 2.23
N ALA A 127 -8.94 11.03 3.24
CA ALA A 127 -9.12 12.17 4.13
C ALA A 127 -7.84 12.47 4.93
N TYR A 128 -7.20 11.45 5.49
CA TYR A 128 -5.99 11.51 6.28
C TYR A 128 -4.81 12.11 5.49
N GLN A 129 -4.55 11.60 4.28
CA GLN A 129 -3.51 12.12 3.41
C GLN A 129 -3.75 13.59 3.01
N SER A 130 -5.02 13.98 2.87
CA SER A 130 -5.41 15.36 2.53
C SER A 130 -5.45 16.29 3.75
N TYR A 131 -5.55 15.76 4.97
CA TYR A 131 -5.63 16.53 6.21
C TYR A 131 -4.24 16.90 6.76
N LEU A 132 -3.24 16.06 6.57
CA LEU A 132 -1.89 16.31 7.08
C LEU A 132 -1.31 17.67 6.63
N PRO A 133 -1.38 18.07 5.33
CA PRO A 133 -0.92 19.39 4.89
C PRO A 133 -1.70 20.57 5.44
N VAL A 134 -2.91 20.36 5.96
CA VAL A 134 -3.72 21.39 6.63
C VAL A 134 -3.27 21.55 8.08
N LEU A 135 -2.81 20.47 8.71
CA LEU A 135 -2.48 20.41 10.13
C LEU A 135 -1.07 20.91 10.43
N VAL A 136 -0.11 20.71 9.53
CA VAL A 136 1.32 21.03 9.73
C VAL A 136 1.84 21.94 8.61
N SER A 137 2.93 22.67 8.87
CA SER A 137 3.55 23.53 7.86
C SER A 137 4.24 22.70 6.76
N THR A 138 4.47 23.30 5.60
CA THR A 138 5.11 22.64 4.45
C THR A 138 6.50 22.09 4.82
N GLU A 139 7.25 22.79 5.65
CA GLU A 139 8.59 22.41 6.12
C GLU A 139 8.54 21.17 7.03
N GLN A 140 7.41 20.97 7.73
CA GLN A 140 7.20 19.85 8.66
C GLN A 140 6.59 18.61 7.98
N LEU A 141 6.13 18.71 6.74
CA LEU A 141 5.48 17.59 6.03
C LEU A 141 6.39 16.36 5.89
N VAL A 142 7.69 16.59 5.63
CA VAL A 142 8.65 15.48 5.51
C VAL A 142 8.81 14.76 6.84
N GLU A 143 8.93 15.50 7.96
CA GLU A 143 8.99 14.91 9.30
C GLU A 143 7.70 14.16 9.63
N GLY A 144 6.54 14.76 9.33
CA GLY A 144 5.23 14.16 9.56
C GLY A 144 5.06 12.84 8.82
N ASN A 145 5.30 12.83 7.51
CA ASN A 145 5.21 11.62 6.68
C ASN A 145 6.20 10.54 7.13
N SER A 146 7.41 10.92 7.56
CA SER A 146 8.41 9.97 8.08
C SER A 146 7.94 9.29 9.37
N LYS A 147 7.33 10.04 10.30
CA LYS A 147 6.77 9.48 11.55
C LYS A 147 5.60 8.54 11.27
N ILE A 148 4.71 8.93 10.35
CA ILE A 148 3.59 8.10 9.91
C ILE A 148 4.09 6.80 9.27
N GLY A 149 5.02 6.89 8.32
CA GLY A 149 5.61 5.71 7.67
C GLY A 149 6.31 4.78 8.65
N ALA A 150 7.00 5.34 9.66
CA ALA A 150 7.64 4.54 10.70
C ALA A 150 6.62 3.79 11.58
N SER A 151 5.48 4.42 11.96
CA SER A 151 4.44 3.74 12.73
C SER A 151 3.71 2.69 11.91
N GLN A 152 3.45 2.92 10.62
CA GLN A 152 2.90 1.92 9.70
C GLN A 152 3.82 0.70 9.58
N SER A 153 5.10 0.93 9.32
CA SER A 153 6.09 -0.17 9.24
C SER A 153 6.20 -0.94 10.55
N PHE A 154 6.10 -0.26 11.69
CA PHE A 154 6.06 -0.92 12.99
C PHE A 154 4.80 -1.78 13.15
N ALA A 155 3.62 -1.25 12.78
CA ALA A 155 2.37 -1.98 12.85
C ALA A 155 2.37 -3.21 11.93
N GLU A 156 2.86 -3.07 10.71
CA GLU A 156 3.00 -4.19 9.76
C GLU A 156 3.92 -5.29 10.29
N PHE A 157 4.98 -4.93 11.01
CA PHE A 157 5.90 -5.88 11.64
C PHE A 157 5.35 -6.49 12.92
N ALA A 158 4.97 -5.65 13.90
CA ALA A 158 4.57 -6.10 15.23
C ALA A 158 3.13 -6.64 15.27
N GLY A 159 2.24 -6.10 14.42
CA GLY A 159 0.81 -6.39 14.44
C GLY A 159 0.45 -7.86 14.23
N PRO A 160 0.95 -8.55 13.19
CA PRO A 160 0.65 -9.98 13.00
C PRO A 160 1.15 -10.85 14.13
N GLY A 161 2.35 -10.55 14.67
CA GLY A 161 2.89 -11.25 15.86
C GLY A 161 1.99 -11.09 17.08
N LEU A 162 1.60 -9.85 17.38
CA LEU A 162 0.63 -9.52 18.44
C LEU A 162 -0.73 -10.19 18.17
N GLY A 163 -1.21 -10.13 16.92
CA GLY A 163 -2.46 -10.78 16.51
C GLY A 163 -2.46 -12.27 16.76
N GLY A 164 -1.40 -12.98 16.39
CA GLY A 164 -1.27 -14.41 16.64
C GLY A 164 -1.24 -14.76 18.14
N LEU A 165 -0.53 -13.95 18.95
CA LEU A 165 -0.51 -14.09 20.40
C LEU A 165 -1.90 -13.85 21.02
N LEU A 166 -2.56 -12.77 20.63
CA LEU A 166 -3.90 -12.40 21.13
C LEU A 166 -4.94 -13.46 20.74
N VAL A 167 -4.94 -13.91 19.49
CA VAL A 167 -5.84 -14.98 19.04
C VAL A 167 -5.60 -16.27 19.84
N SER A 168 -4.34 -16.60 20.15
CA SER A 168 -4.02 -17.77 20.96
C SER A 168 -4.44 -17.63 22.42
N ALA A 169 -4.38 -16.41 22.98
CA ALA A 169 -4.65 -16.16 24.40
C ALA A 169 -6.14 -15.97 24.71
N ILE A 170 -6.83 -15.19 23.88
CA ILE A 170 -8.22 -14.77 24.16
C ILE A 170 -9.21 -15.17 23.05
N GLY A 171 -8.73 -15.81 21.97
CA GLY A 171 -9.54 -16.17 20.81
C GLY A 171 -9.67 -15.07 19.78
N ALA A 172 -9.99 -15.47 18.53
CA ALA A 172 -9.98 -14.56 17.38
C ALA A 172 -11.04 -13.44 17.49
N ALA A 173 -12.24 -13.74 17.99
CA ALA A 173 -13.31 -12.74 18.12
C ALA A 173 -12.95 -11.62 19.11
N TYR A 174 -12.33 -11.97 20.24
CA TYR A 174 -11.90 -10.97 21.22
C TYR A 174 -10.65 -10.20 20.76
N ALA A 175 -9.77 -10.83 19.98
CA ALA A 175 -8.67 -10.11 19.33
C ALA A 175 -9.19 -9.01 18.39
N VAL A 176 -10.27 -9.29 17.64
CA VAL A 176 -10.96 -8.29 16.79
C VAL A 176 -11.61 -7.17 17.62
N LEU A 177 -12.06 -7.43 18.84
CA LEU A 177 -12.61 -6.38 19.74
C LEU A 177 -11.55 -5.32 20.08
N LEU A 178 -10.28 -5.72 20.21
CA LEU A 178 -9.20 -4.76 20.49
C LEU A 178 -9.02 -3.76 19.33
N ASP A 179 -9.27 -4.20 18.11
CA ASP A 179 -9.26 -3.29 16.96
C ASP A 179 -10.45 -2.32 16.99
N ALA A 180 -11.65 -2.79 17.36
CA ALA A 180 -12.80 -1.90 17.56
C ALA A 180 -12.48 -0.81 18.62
N VAL A 181 -11.80 -1.19 19.71
CA VAL A 181 -11.33 -0.23 20.73
C VAL A 181 -10.27 0.72 20.14
N SER A 182 -9.34 0.22 19.32
CA SER A 182 -8.30 1.05 18.70
C SER A 182 -8.91 2.12 17.78
N PHE A 183 -9.95 1.78 17.00
CA PHE A 183 -10.70 2.75 16.20
C PHE A 183 -11.46 3.76 17.07
N ALA A 184 -12.04 3.35 18.20
CA ALA A 184 -12.67 4.27 19.14
C ALA A 184 -11.66 5.26 19.75
N VAL A 185 -10.45 4.80 20.08
CA VAL A 185 -9.33 5.65 20.54
C VAL A 185 -8.91 6.63 19.45
N SER A 186 -8.75 6.18 18.21
CA SER A 186 -8.44 7.04 17.06
C SER A 186 -9.53 8.07 16.81
N THR A 187 -10.81 7.68 16.91
CA THR A 187 -11.97 8.58 16.83
C THR A 187 -11.88 9.69 17.87
N ALA A 188 -11.64 9.33 19.13
CA ALA A 188 -11.56 10.29 20.24
C ALA A 188 -10.36 11.24 20.06
N ALA A 189 -9.20 10.70 19.69
CA ALA A 189 -8.00 11.48 19.46
C ALA A 189 -8.18 12.48 18.30
N THR A 190 -8.72 12.02 17.15
CA THR A 190 -8.98 12.87 15.98
C THR A 190 -10.06 13.92 16.28
N ALA A 191 -11.13 13.57 17.03
CA ALA A 191 -12.17 14.51 17.43
C ALA A 191 -11.62 15.63 18.32
N ALA A 192 -10.65 15.33 19.18
CA ALA A 192 -10.02 16.29 20.10
C ALA A 192 -9.05 17.27 19.42
N ILE A 193 -8.73 17.10 18.13
CA ILE A 193 -7.90 18.06 17.39
C ILE A 193 -8.68 19.37 17.23
N ALA A 194 -8.08 20.52 17.58
CA ALA A 194 -8.63 21.82 17.21
C ALA A 194 -8.66 21.90 15.67
N ASP A 195 -9.82 22.21 15.10
CA ASP A 195 -10.02 22.11 13.65
C ASP A 195 -9.54 23.38 12.92
N PRO A 196 -8.39 23.33 12.24
CA PRO A 196 -7.89 24.44 11.42
C PRO A 196 -8.49 24.41 9.99
N GLU A 197 -9.38 23.45 9.68
CA GLU A 197 -9.85 23.23 8.32
C GLU A 197 -10.83 24.31 7.89
N ALA A 198 -10.47 25.06 6.82
CA ALA A 198 -11.38 25.99 6.18
C ALA A 198 -12.61 25.25 5.60
N PRO A 199 -13.75 25.94 5.46
CA PRO A 199 -14.90 25.35 4.76
C PRO A 199 -14.50 24.83 3.39
N PRO A 200 -15.03 23.68 2.94
CA PRO A 200 -14.70 23.13 1.64
C PRO A 200 -14.96 24.15 0.53
N ALA A 201 -13.96 24.40 -0.31
CA ALA A 201 -14.14 25.26 -1.47
C ALA A 201 -15.12 24.57 -2.43
N THR A 202 -16.12 25.33 -2.92
CA THR A 202 -16.98 24.91 -4.03
C THR A 202 -16.13 24.86 -5.30
N ARG A 203 -15.40 23.76 -5.51
CA ARG A 203 -14.69 23.54 -6.75
C ARG A 203 -15.71 23.27 -7.85
N ALA A 204 -15.65 24.05 -8.90
CA ALA A 204 -16.38 23.77 -10.14
C ALA A 204 -16.12 22.33 -10.58
N ALA A 205 -17.15 21.63 -11.04
CA ALA A 205 -17.06 20.30 -11.60
C ALA A 205 -16.20 20.35 -12.88
N GLY A 206 -14.88 20.32 -12.72
CA GLY A 206 -13.92 20.32 -13.81
C GLY A 206 -13.40 18.91 -14.06
N THR A 207 -13.35 18.55 -15.31
CA THR A 207 -12.84 17.32 -15.93
C THR A 207 -13.54 16.02 -15.53
N ARG A 208 -14.01 15.33 -16.55
CA ARG A 208 -14.64 14.01 -16.37
C ARG A 208 -13.56 13.03 -15.95
N LEU A 209 -13.66 12.49 -14.74
CA LEU A 209 -12.76 11.46 -14.17
C LEU A 209 -12.41 10.36 -15.18
N ARG A 210 -13.37 9.96 -16.02
CA ARG A 210 -13.15 9.00 -17.12
C ARG A 210 -12.09 9.48 -18.13
N THR A 211 -12.04 10.77 -18.42
CA THR A 211 -11.06 11.34 -19.37
C THR A 211 -9.67 11.33 -18.76
N GLU A 212 -9.53 11.68 -17.49
CA GLU A 212 -8.25 11.67 -16.78
C GLU A 212 -7.68 10.26 -16.66
N ILE A 213 -8.54 9.26 -16.35
CA ILE A 213 -8.14 7.85 -16.34
C ILE A 213 -7.74 7.39 -17.75
N ALA A 214 -8.53 7.74 -18.76
CA ALA A 214 -8.24 7.35 -20.14
C ALA A 214 -6.92 7.94 -20.64
N GLU A 215 -6.61 9.20 -20.31
CA GLU A 215 -5.34 9.84 -20.65
C GLU A 215 -4.15 9.18 -19.91
N GLY A 216 -4.28 8.92 -18.61
CA GLY A 216 -3.26 8.24 -17.84
C GLY A 216 -3.03 6.81 -18.34
N LEU A 217 -4.11 6.08 -18.65
CA LEU A 217 -4.04 4.74 -19.21
C LEU A 217 -3.41 4.76 -20.63
N GLY A 218 -3.83 5.71 -21.48
CA GLY A 218 -3.26 5.91 -22.81
C GLY A 218 -1.76 6.14 -22.75
N PHE A 219 -1.29 7.01 -21.84
CA PHE A 219 0.14 7.25 -21.62
C PHE A 219 0.89 5.97 -21.19
N VAL A 220 0.36 5.24 -20.21
CA VAL A 220 0.97 3.98 -19.71
C VAL A 220 1.07 2.94 -20.84
N LEU A 221 -0.01 2.74 -21.61
CA LEU A 221 -0.06 1.72 -22.66
C LEU A 221 0.77 2.09 -23.90
N ALA A 222 0.88 3.39 -24.21
CA ALA A 222 1.72 3.87 -25.32
C ALA A 222 3.21 3.76 -25.00
N HIS A 223 3.62 3.91 -23.73
CA HIS A 223 5.02 3.90 -23.37
C HIS A 223 5.59 2.47 -23.36
N PRO A 224 6.65 2.17 -24.15
CA PRO A 224 7.12 0.80 -24.39
C PRO A 224 7.56 0.06 -23.11
N ILE A 225 8.13 0.78 -22.14
CA ILE A 225 8.62 0.19 -20.88
C ILE A 225 7.56 0.26 -19.79
N LEU A 226 6.81 1.37 -19.67
CA LEU A 226 5.80 1.52 -18.59
C LEU A 226 4.76 0.40 -18.63
N LYS A 227 4.23 0.08 -19.82
CA LYS A 227 3.27 -1.02 -19.95
C LYS A 227 3.83 -2.37 -19.48
N LYS A 228 5.12 -2.59 -19.68
CA LYS A 228 5.80 -3.82 -19.25
C LYS A 228 5.99 -3.86 -17.73
N VAL A 229 6.41 -2.75 -17.12
CA VAL A 229 6.54 -2.63 -15.66
C VAL A 229 5.18 -2.77 -14.98
N VAL A 230 4.14 -2.11 -15.51
CA VAL A 230 2.77 -2.22 -14.99
C VAL A 230 2.23 -3.65 -15.16
N GLY A 231 2.49 -4.29 -16.31
CA GLY A 231 2.13 -5.70 -16.56
C GLY A 231 2.81 -6.65 -15.57
N CYS A 232 4.11 -6.46 -15.31
CA CYS A 232 4.86 -7.21 -14.29
C CYS A 232 4.21 -7.06 -12.91
N THR A 233 4.00 -5.82 -12.47
CA THR A 233 3.39 -5.52 -11.16
C THR A 233 1.97 -6.10 -11.05
N ALA A 234 1.15 -5.97 -12.10
CA ALA A 234 -0.22 -6.48 -12.09
C ALA A 234 -0.26 -8.01 -12.02
N THR A 235 0.58 -8.68 -12.83
CA THR A 235 0.71 -10.15 -12.80
C THR A 235 1.22 -10.61 -11.43
N GLY A 236 2.28 -10.00 -10.90
CA GLY A 236 2.81 -10.29 -9.56
C GLY A 236 1.75 -10.10 -8.47
N ASN A 237 1.00 -9.01 -8.48
CA ASN A 237 -0.05 -8.73 -7.51
C ASN A 237 -1.22 -9.72 -7.60
N PHE A 238 -1.62 -10.14 -8.82
CA PHE A 238 -2.65 -11.15 -8.99
C PHE A 238 -2.27 -12.47 -8.29
N PHE A 239 -1.06 -13.00 -8.57
CA PHE A 239 -0.62 -14.25 -7.95
C PHE A 239 -0.27 -14.08 -6.47
N ARG A 240 0.20 -12.91 -6.03
CA ARG A 240 0.39 -12.60 -4.62
C ARG A 240 -0.93 -12.59 -3.85
N ALA A 241 -1.99 -12.01 -4.42
CA ALA A 241 -3.33 -12.03 -3.81
C ALA A 241 -3.92 -13.45 -3.80
N MET A 242 -3.66 -14.24 -4.82
CA MET A 242 -4.00 -15.66 -4.88
C MET A 242 -3.29 -16.45 -3.75
N TRP A 243 -1.98 -16.23 -3.53
CA TRP A 243 -1.23 -16.78 -2.39
C TRP A 243 -1.83 -16.32 -1.06
N GLY A 244 -1.97 -15.01 -0.84
CA GLY A 244 -2.41 -14.44 0.43
C GLY A 244 -3.79 -14.93 0.86
N SER A 245 -4.71 -15.19 -0.09
CA SER A 245 -6.03 -15.74 0.21
C SER A 245 -5.99 -17.18 0.73
N LEU A 246 -4.92 -17.91 0.44
CA LEU A 246 -4.75 -19.32 0.80
C LEU A 246 -3.75 -19.55 1.95
N GLU A 247 -2.90 -18.57 2.24
CA GLU A 247 -1.76 -18.71 3.14
C GLU A 247 -2.19 -19.14 4.55
N ILE A 248 -3.19 -18.50 5.14
CA ILE A 248 -3.71 -18.85 6.46
C ILE A 248 -4.33 -20.25 6.44
N VAL A 249 -5.09 -20.58 5.39
CA VAL A 249 -5.67 -21.93 5.24
C VAL A 249 -4.58 -22.98 5.11
N PHE A 250 -3.51 -22.70 4.38
CA PHE A 250 -2.36 -23.58 4.22
C PHE A 250 -1.63 -23.79 5.54
N LEU A 251 -1.34 -22.71 6.27
CA LEU A 251 -0.67 -22.78 7.57
C LEU A 251 -1.50 -23.60 8.60
N VAL A 252 -2.81 -23.31 8.68
CA VAL A 252 -3.66 -23.91 9.73
C VAL A 252 -4.09 -25.35 9.36
N ARG A 253 -4.53 -25.60 8.13
CA ARG A 253 -5.14 -26.89 7.75
C ARG A 253 -4.15 -27.89 7.15
N VAL A 254 -3.10 -27.42 6.48
CA VAL A 254 -2.13 -28.29 5.82
C VAL A 254 -0.88 -28.48 6.68
N LEU A 255 -0.43 -27.41 7.33
CA LEU A 255 0.76 -27.47 8.19
C LEU A 255 0.42 -27.60 9.68
N HIS A 256 -0.86 -27.56 10.05
CA HIS A 256 -1.34 -27.64 11.44
C HIS A 256 -0.72 -26.62 12.39
N ALA A 257 -0.40 -25.43 11.86
CA ALA A 257 0.19 -24.34 12.61
C ALA A 257 -0.84 -23.73 13.59
N THR A 258 -0.40 -23.45 14.82
CA THR A 258 -1.22 -22.71 15.79
C THR A 258 -1.30 -21.22 15.42
N PRO A 259 -2.31 -20.47 15.87
CA PRO A 259 -2.41 -19.03 15.59
C PRO A 259 -1.16 -18.23 15.99
N ARG A 260 -0.49 -18.64 17.09
CA ARG A 260 0.78 -18.06 17.52
C ARG A 260 1.88 -18.24 16.47
N VAL A 261 1.98 -19.44 15.91
CA VAL A 261 2.98 -19.75 14.86
C VAL A 261 2.67 -19.00 13.59
N VAL A 262 1.39 -18.89 13.22
CA VAL A 262 0.94 -18.06 12.07
C VAL A 262 1.38 -16.62 12.27
N GLY A 263 1.14 -16.03 13.45
CA GLY A 263 1.58 -14.67 13.76
C GLY A 263 3.09 -14.46 13.65
N VAL A 264 3.89 -15.42 14.11
CA VAL A 264 5.36 -15.38 13.98
C VAL A 264 5.80 -15.43 12.52
N VAL A 265 5.17 -16.27 11.68
CA VAL A 265 5.46 -16.33 10.24
C VAL A 265 5.24 -14.99 9.57
N PHE A 266 4.09 -14.35 9.81
CA PHE A 266 3.78 -13.05 9.24
C PHE A 266 4.73 -11.95 9.78
N ALA A 267 5.07 -11.97 11.07
CA ALA A 267 6.03 -11.03 11.64
C ALA A 267 7.42 -11.15 10.99
N LEU A 268 7.91 -12.39 10.80
CA LEU A 268 9.19 -12.62 10.11
C LEU A 268 9.15 -12.19 8.65
N SER A 269 8.02 -12.39 7.96
CA SER A 269 7.83 -11.88 6.59
C SER A 269 7.87 -10.36 6.53
N ALA A 270 7.24 -9.67 7.49
CA ALA A 270 7.25 -8.21 7.58
C ALA A 270 8.66 -7.64 7.91
N LEU A 271 9.47 -8.37 8.71
CA LEU A 271 10.89 -8.03 8.90
C LEU A 271 11.66 -8.00 7.58
N GLY A 272 11.31 -8.88 6.63
CA GLY A 272 11.86 -8.85 5.28
C GLY A 272 11.63 -7.51 4.60
N GLY A 273 10.42 -6.94 4.71
CA GLY A 273 10.11 -5.61 4.17
C GLY A 273 10.97 -4.51 4.77
N LEU A 274 11.14 -4.51 6.12
CA LEU A 274 12.03 -3.56 6.81
C LEU A 274 13.49 -3.69 6.37
N ALA A 275 13.98 -4.92 6.28
CA ALA A 275 15.33 -5.20 5.79
C ALA A 275 15.50 -4.73 4.32
N GLY A 276 14.48 -4.97 3.48
CA GLY A 276 14.43 -4.50 2.09
C GLY A 276 14.58 -2.99 1.98
N ALA A 277 13.84 -2.24 2.80
CA ALA A 277 13.95 -0.78 2.85
C ALA A 277 15.37 -0.33 3.23
N GLY A 278 16.00 -1.00 4.21
CA GLY A 278 17.36 -0.70 4.66
C GLY A 278 18.44 -0.97 3.61
N VAL A 279 18.28 -2.01 2.78
CA VAL A 279 19.29 -2.40 1.79
C VAL A 279 19.05 -1.86 0.39
N CYS A 280 17.83 -1.38 0.09
CA CYS A 280 17.38 -0.96 -1.23
C CYS A 280 18.37 0.00 -1.92
N ALA A 281 18.76 1.08 -1.25
CA ALA A 281 19.67 2.08 -1.80
C ALA A 281 21.06 1.52 -2.09
N ARG A 282 21.55 0.59 -1.27
CA ARG A 282 22.85 -0.08 -1.51
C ARG A 282 22.78 -1.01 -2.71
N LEU A 283 21.73 -1.83 -2.78
CA LEU A 283 21.51 -2.76 -3.89
C LEU A 283 21.34 -2.02 -5.22
N THR A 284 20.53 -0.96 -5.24
CA THR A 284 20.30 -0.14 -6.44
C THR A 284 21.60 0.47 -6.95
N ARG A 285 22.46 1.00 -6.07
CA ARG A 285 23.78 1.54 -6.45
C ARG A 285 24.73 0.46 -6.98
N ALA A 286 24.73 -0.72 -6.38
CA ALA A 286 25.63 -1.80 -6.78
C ALA A 286 25.24 -2.44 -8.13
N VAL A 287 23.95 -2.66 -8.33
CA VAL A 287 23.41 -3.42 -9.46
C VAL A 287 22.99 -2.51 -10.62
N GLY A 288 22.52 -1.30 -10.33
CA GLY A 288 21.95 -0.35 -11.28
C GLY A 288 20.45 -0.22 -11.13
N SER A 289 19.92 0.98 -11.38
CA SER A 289 18.51 1.33 -11.12
C SER A 289 17.51 0.64 -12.07
N ALA A 290 17.93 0.26 -13.28
CA ALA A 290 17.10 -0.50 -14.21
C ALA A 290 17.22 -2.02 -13.95
N ARG A 291 18.44 -2.52 -13.73
CA ARG A 291 18.68 -3.95 -13.50
C ARG A 291 18.01 -4.47 -12.24
N ILE A 292 17.96 -3.68 -11.17
CA ILE A 292 17.38 -4.11 -9.89
C ILE A 292 15.90 -4.46 -10.04
N ILE A 293 15.16 -3.88 -10.99
CA ILE A 293 13.75 -4.15 -11.23
C ILE A 293 13.52 -5.62 -11.63
N TRP A 294 14.27 -6.14 -12.61
CA TRP A 294 14.07 -7.53 -13.02
C TRP A 294 14.85 -8.53 -12.14
N LEU A 295 15.98 -8.12 -11.57
CA LEU A 295 16.78 -8.99 -10.72
C LEU A 295 16.06 -9.32 -9.41
N SER A 296 15.35 -8.34 -8.81
CA SER A 296 14.55 -8.60 -7.61
C SER A 296 13.45 -9.65 -7.85
N GLU A 297 12.81 -9.63 -9.01
CA GLU A 297 11.81 -10.64 -9.39
C GLU A 297 12.43 -12.02 -9.65
N LEU A 298 13.64 -12.09 -10.25
CA LEU A 298 14.35 -13.36 -10.45
C LEU A 298 14.80 -14.00 -9.13
N VAL A 299 15.36 -13.21 -8.22
CA VAL A 299 15.85 -13.70 -6.93
C VAL A 299 14.74 -14.30 -6.07
N VAL A 300 13.50 -13.83 -6.23
CA VAL A 300 12.33 -14.32 -5.47
C VAL A 300 11.88 -15.71 -5.94
N ILE A 301 12.13 -16.10 -7.20
CA ILE A 301 11.57 -17.33 -7.79
C ILE A 301 11.80 -18.59 -6.92
N PRO A 302 13.01 -18.93 -6.47
CA PRO A 302 13.21 -20.14 -5.65
C PRO A 302 12.41 -20.10 -4.35
N PHE A 303 12.22 -18.91 -3.75
CA PHE A 303 11.45 -18.73 -2.53
C PHE A 303 9.94 -18.87 -2.76
N LEU A 304 9.43 -18.49 -3.94
CA LEU A 304 8.02 -18.73 -4.30
C LEU A 304 7.71 -20.23 -4.33
N PHE A 305 8.62 -21.08 -4.79
CA PHE A 305 8.44 -22.54 -4.82
C PHE A 305 8.77 -23.20 -3.48
N ALA A 306 9.61 -22.59 -2.65
CA ALA A 306 9.94 -23.12 -1.33
C ALA A 306 8.72 -23.12 -0.39
N GLY A 307 7.88 -22.09 -0.44
CA GLY A 307 6.68 -22.00 0.41
C GLY A 307 5.74 -23.20 0.27
N PRO A 308 5.24 -23.56 -0.93
CA PRO A 308 4.37 -24.72 -1.11
C PRO A 308 5.01 -26.06 -0.75
N SER A 309 6.35 -26.13 -0.77
CA SER A 309 7.12 -27.34 -0.41
C SER A 309 7.20 -27.59 1.09
N ALA A 310 6.75 -26.64 1.91
CA ALA A 310 6.75 -26.77 3.36
C ALA A 310 5.94 -28.00 3.83
N LEU A 311 6.50 -28.72 4.79
CA LEU A 311 5.87 -29.87 5.46
C LEU A 311 5.46 -29.49 6.88
N PRO A 312 4.52 -30.23 7.52
CA PRO A 312 4.18 -30.00 8.93
C PRO A 312 5.41 -30.02 9.83
N GLY A 313 5.36 -29.29 10.93
CA GLY A 313 6.48 -29.14 11.87
C GLY A 313 7.46 -28.03 11.41
N TYR A 314 8.73 -28.35 11.28
CA TYR A 314 9.77 -27.36 10.93
C TYR A 314 9.62 -26.74 9.54
N GLY A 315 8.79 -27.32 8.67
CA GLY A 315 8.48 -26.73 7.36
C GLY A 315 7.88 -25.33 7.42
N VAL A 316 7.28 -24.94 8.54
CA VAL A 316 6.80 -23.57 8.77
C VAL A 316 7.93 -22.53 8.66
N LEU A 317 9.17 -22.90 9.03
CA LEU A 317 10.34 -22.03 8.86
C LEU A 317 10.61 -21.74 7.38
N LEU A 318 10.32 -22.68 6.50
CA LEU A 318 10.48 -22.48 5.06
C LEU A 318 9.54 -21.39 4.53
N ILE A 319 8.30 -21.32 5.06
CA ILE A 319 7.37 -20.24 4.72
C ILE A 319 7.87 -18.91 5.28
N ALA A 320 8.35 -18.88 6.52
CA ALA A 320 8.89 -17.68 7.13
C ALA A 320 10.12 -17.13 6.34
N VAL A 321 11.04 -18.02 5.94
CA VAL A 321 12.20 -17.64 5.10
C VAL A 321 11.75 -17.16 3.73
N SER A 322 10.79 -17.85 3.11
CA SER A 322 10.21 -17.44 1.83
C SER A 322 9.55 -16.06 1.95
N GLY A 323 8.73 -15.86 2.99
CA GLY A 323 8.08 -14.59 3.27
C GLY A 323 9.09 -13.46 3.53
N PHE A 324 10.14 -13.74 4.28
CA PHE A 324 11.23 -12.78 4.50
C PHE A 324 11.92 -12.39 3.20
N ALA A 325 12.35 -13.36 2.39
CA ALA A 325 13.03 -13.10 1.13
C ALA A 325 12.15 -12.35 0.12
N THR A 326 10.86 -12.75 0.00
CA THR A 326 9.89 -12.07 -0.85
C THR A 326 9.57 -10.67 -0.33
N GLY A 327 9.57 -10.46 0.98
CA GLY A 327 9.43 -9.14 1.62
C GLY A 327 10.58 -8.21 1.26
N VAL A 328 11.85 -8.68 1.41
CA VAL A 328 13.05 -7.90 1.03
C VAL A 328 12.98 -7.47 -0.43
N MET A 329 12.82 -8.42 -1.34
CA MET A 329 12.86 -8.15 -2.77
C MET A 329 11.62 -7.41 -3.25
N GLY A 330 10.46 -7.63 -2.62
CA GLY A 330 9.22 -6.91 -2.93
C GLY A 330 9.33 -5.41 -2.65
N VAL A 331 9.95 -5.00 -1.54
CA VAL A 331 10.23 -3.58 -1.26
C VAL A 331 11.24 -3.01 -2.23
N VAL A 332 12.33 -3.74 -2.51
CA VAL A 332 13.35 -3.32 -3.48
C VAL A 332 12.73 -3.10 -4.87
N TYR A 333 11.93 -4.06 -5.34
CA TYR A 333 11.17 -3.94 -6.58
C TYR A 333 10.25 -2.74 -6.57
N ASN A 334 9.43 -2.59 -5.50
CA ASN A 334 8.44 -1.52 -5.42
C ASN A 334 9.07 -0.13 -5.47
N VAL A 335 10.14 0.09 -4.72
CA VAL A 335 10.87 1.37 -4.74
C VAL A 335 11.45 1.64 -6.12
N ALA A 336 12.13 0.66 -6.72
CA ALA A 336 12.78 0.82 -8.03
C ALA A 336 11.76 1.11 -9.14
N GLN A 337 10.66 0.36 -9.22
CA GLN A 337 9.64 0.53 -10.26
C GLN A 337 8.83 1.84 -10.09
N VAL A 338 8.57 2.28 -8.85
CA VAL A 338 7.91 3.56 -8.60
C VAL A 338 8.82 4.71 -9.01
N SER A 339 10.10 4.67 -8.62
CA SER A 339 11.10 5.67 -9.02
C SER A 339 11.24 5.75 -10.55
N TYR A 340 11.29 4.59 -11.22
CA TYR A 340 11.30 4.54 -12.68
C TYR A 340 10.09 5.25 -13.29
N ARG A 341 8.88 4.90 -12.84
CA ARG A 341 7.63 5.52 -13.35
C ARG A 341 7.61 7.02 -13.16
N GLN A 342 8.08 7.51 -12.01
CA GLN A 342 8.16 8.95 -11.72
C GLN A 342 9.19 9.65 -12.61
N ALA A 343 10.34 9.04 -12.86
CA ALA A 343 11.40 9.62 -13.68
C ALA A 343 11.01 9.78 -15.16
N VAL A 344 10.22 8.84 -15.71
CA VAL A 344 9.85 8.87 -17.14
C VAL A 344 8.53 9.58 -17.43
N THR A 345 7.80 10.00 -16.39
CA THR A 345 6.47 10.61 -16.55
C THR A 345 6.56 12.12 -16.41
N PRO A 346 6.09 12.92 -17.41
CA PRO A 346 6.00 14.36 -17.29
C PRO A 346 5.19 14.79 -16.07
N ALA A 347 5.60 15.88 -15.40
CA ALA A 347 5.01 16.34 -14.14
C ALA A 347 3.48 16.52 -14.20
N HIS A 348 2.95 17.02 -15.31
CA HIS A 348 1.50 17.25 -15.51
C HIS A 348 0.68 15.94 -15.68
N LEU A 349 1.33 14.80 -15.98
CA LEU A 349 0.69 13.48 -16.12
C LEU A 349 0.90 12.57 -14.92
N LEU A 350 1.79 12.91 -13.96
CA LEU A 350 2.14 12.05 -12.81
C LEU A 350 0.91 11.60 -12.02
N GLY A 351 -0.02 12.50 -11.72
CA GLY A 351 -1.24 12.16 -10.98
C GLY A 351 -2.12 11.17 -11.75
N ARG A 352 -2.35 11.43 -13.05
CA ARG A 352 -3.18 10.58 -13.92
C ARG A 352 -2.56 9.20 -14.16
N MET A 353 -1.24 9.15 -14.41
CA MET A 353 -0.48 7.92 -14.55
C MET A 353 -0.53 7.09 -13.26
N ASN A 354 -0.32 7.70 -12.10
CA ASN A 354 -0.38 7.00 -10.82
C ASN A 354 -1.78 6.44 -10.54
N ALA A 355 -2.85 7.22 -10.78
CA ALA A 355 -4.22 6.77 -10.60
C ALA A 355 -4.54 5.56 -11.51
N SER A 356 -4.20 5.65 -12.80
CA SER A 356 -4.42 4.57 -13.76
C SER A 356 -3.62 3.32 -13.42
N THR A 357 -2.36 3.49 -13.02
CA THR A 357 -1.51 2.36 -12.61
C THR A 357 -2.06 1.69 -11.35
N ARG A 358 -2.44 2.47 -10.33
CA ARG A 358 -3.05 1.93 -9.10
C ARG A 358 -4.31 1.14 -9.40
N PHE A 359 -5.18 1.65 -10.28
CA PHE A 359 -6.38 0.95 -10.70
C PHE A 359 -6.07 -0.42 -11.30
N ILE A 360 -5.08 -0.51 -12.20
CA ILE A 360 -4.68 -1.77 -12.83
C ILE A 360 -4.08 -2.73 -11.78
N VAL A 361 -3.03 -2.27 -11.06
CA VAL A 361 -2.21 -3.17 -10.23
C VAL A 361 -2.89 -3.60 -8.93
N TRP A 362 -3.85 -2.83 -8.43
CA TRP A 362 -4.62 -3.20 -7.25
C TRP A 362 -5.96 -3.82 -7.60
N GLY A 363 -6.54 -3.44 -8.76
CA GLY A 363 -7.80 -3.98 -9.25
C GLY A 363 -7.76 -5.48 -9.54
N VAL A 364 -6.59 -6.04 -9.84
CA VAL A 364 -6.43 -7.49 -10.05
C VAL A 364 -6.40 -8.31 -8.74
N MET A 365 -6.19 -7.67 -7.57
CA MET A 365 -6.04 -8.39 -6.31
C MET A 365 -7.31 -9.16 -5.87
N PRO A 366 -8.51 -8.57 -5.88
CA PRO A 366 -9.73 -9.33 -5.58
C PRO A 366 -9.93 -10.52 -6.52
N LEU A 367 -9.60 -10.34 -7.82
CA LEU A 367 -9.68 -11.40 -8.82
C LEU A 367 -8.69 -12.53 -8.52
N GLY A 368 -7.46 -12.20 -8.13
CA GLY A 368 -6.46 -13.17 -7.72
C GLY A 368 -6.92 -13.97 -6.50
N ALA A 369 -7.45 -13.30 -5.47
CA ALA A 369 -7.96 -13.95 -4.27
C ALA A 369 -9.10 -14.94 -4.59
N LEU A 370 -10.09 -14.52 -5.38
CA LEU A 370 -11.21 -15.38 -5.81
C LEU A 370 -10.74 -16.55 -6.64
N THR A 371 -9.83 -16.31 -7.61
CA THR A 371 -9.26 -17.38 -8.45
C THR A 371 -8.50 -18.38 -7.58
N GLY A 372 -7.72 -17.92 -6.59
CA GLY A 372 -7.02 -18.77 -5.64
C GLY A 372 -7.96 -19.69 -4.88
N GLY A 373 -9.02 -19.14 -4.32
CA GLY A 373 -10.05 -19.93 -3.62
C GLY A 373 -10.77 -20.93 -4.52
N ALA A 374 -11.15 -20.52 -5.74
CA ALA A 374 -11.83 -21.38 -6.70
C ALA A 374 -10.94 -22.54 -7.14
N VAL A 375 -9.70 -22.27 -7.55
CA VAL A 375 -8.76 -23.32 -7.97
C VAL A 375 -8.43 -24.24 -6.79
N ALA A 376 -8.20 -23.71 -5.59
CA ALA A 376 -7.92 -24.53 -4.41
C ALA A 376 -9.09 -25.43 -3.99
N SER A 377 -10.33 -25.03 -4.27
CA SER A 377 -11.50 -25.88 -4.02
C SER A 377 -11.59 -27.08 -4.97
N LEU A 378 -10.98 -26.98 -6.17
CA LEU A 378 -11.00 -28.02 -7.19
C LEU A 378 -9.83 -29.01 -7.05
N ILE A 379 -8.61 -28.50 -6.87
CA ILE A 379 -7.38 -29.31 -6.90
C ILE A 379 -6.63 -29.34 -5.55
N GLY A 380 -7.15 -28.66 -4.53
CA GLY A 380 -6.52 -28.54 -3.21
C GLY A 380 -5.59 -27.36 -3.06
N VAL A 381 -5.28 -26.99 -1.81
CA VAL A 381 -4.52 -25.77 -1.48
C VAL A 381 -3.08 -25.84 -1.97
N ARG A 382 -2.34 -26.92 -1.67
CA ARG A 382 -0.92 -27.08 -2.01
C ARG A 382 -0.65 -27.03 -3.53
N PRO A 383 -1.36 -27.80 -4.40
CA PRO A 383 -1.19 -27.67 -5.86
C PRO A 383 -1.47 -26.26 -6.36
N THR A 384 -2.49 -25.60 -5.82
CA THR A 384 -2.81 -24.21 -6.16
C THR A 384 -1.68 -23.25 -5.81
N LEU A 385 -1.02 -23.43 -4.68
CA LEU A 385 0.14 -22.61 -4.29
C LEU A 385 1.33 -22.80 -5.25
N TYR A 386 1.53 -24.01 -5.81
CA TYR A 386 2.53 -24.22 -6.88
C TYR A 386 2.14 -23.49 -8.18
N ILE A 387 0.86 -23.47 -8.54
CA ILE A 387 0.37 -22.66 -9.68
C ILE A 387 0.61 -21.18 -9.41
N THR A 388 0.40 -20.72 -8.16
CA THR A 388 0.67 -19.35 -7.74
C THR A 388 2.15 -19.01 -7.88
N ALA A 389 3.03 -19.91 -7.46
CA ALA A 389 4.49 -19.75 -7.59
C ALA A 389 4.91 -19.68 -9.06
N ALA A 390 4.43 -20.60 -9.89
CA ALA A 390 4.72 -20.63 -11.31
C ALA A 390 4.22 -19.37 -12.03
N GLY A 391 2.97 -18.98 -11.80
CA GLY A 391 2.37 -17.80 -12.42
C GLY A 391 3.03 -16.50 -11.94
N GLY A 392 3.33 -16.41 -10.63
CA GLY A 392 4.10 -15.29 -10.07
C GLY A 392 5.48 -15.17 -10.70
N SER A 393 6.17 -16.30 -10.92
CA SER A 393 7.48 -16.33 -11.59
C SER A 393 7.43 -15.84 -13.04
N LEU A 394 6.28 -15.98 -13.71
CA LEU A 394 6.11 -15.47 -15.08
C LEU A 394 6.02 -13.95 -15.14
N SER A 395 5.78 -13.26 -14.01
CA SER A 395 5.73 -11.80 -13.98
C SER A 395 7.02 -11.15 -14.49
N VAL A 396 8.17 -11.75 -14.20
CA VAL A 396 9.47 -11.24 -14.62
C VAL A 396 9.64 -11.19 -16.16
N LEU A 397 8.93 -12.04 -16.89
CA LEU A 397 9.00 -12.09 -18.36
C LEU A 397 8.57 -10.77 -19.00
N TRP A 398 7.63 -10.06 -18.39
CA TRP A 398 7.25 -8.73 -18.86
C TRP A 398 8.45 -7.78 -18.94
N VAL A 399 9.37 -7.85 -17.97
CA VAL A 399 10.52 -6.95 -17.87
C VAL A 399 11.72 -7.51 -18.64
N ILE A 400 11.93 -8.83 -18.65
CA ILE A 400 12.97 -9.47 -19.45
C ILE A 400 12.75 -9.19 -20.95
N PHE A 401 11.49 -9.28 -21.42
CA PHE A 401 11.12 -8.94 -22.80
C PHE A 401 10.82 -7.44 -22.99
N SER A 402 11.57 -6.59 -22.29
CA SER A 402 11.51 -5.14 -22.43
C SER A 402 12.91 -4.55 -22.64
N PRO A 403 13.02 -3.33 -23.15
CA PRO A 403 14.30 -2.64 -23.25
C PRO A 403 15.05 -2.48 -21.92
N LEU A 404 14.35 -2.55 -20.79
CA LEU A 404 14.93 -2.48 -19.43
C LEU A 404 15.98 -3.57 -19.17
N PHE A 405 15.84 -4.75 -19.76
CA PHE A 405 16.76 -5.87 -19.54
C PHE A 405 18.20 -5.52 -19.97
N GLY A 406 18.36 -4.77 -21.07
CA GLY A 406 19.66 -4.32 -21.58
C GLY A 406 20.24 -3.10 -20.85
N MET A 407 19.46 -2.41 -19.99
CA MET A 407 19.88 -1.20 -19.31
C MET A 407 20.47 -1.52 -17.93
N ARG A 408 21.55 -0.83 -17.55
CA ARG A 408 22.05 -0.84 -16.17
C ARG A 408 21.27 0.16 -15.32
N ASP A 409 21.18 1.39 -15.82
CA ASP A 409 20.57 2.50 -15.11
C ASP A 409 19.44 3.13 -15.95
N VAL A 410 18.48 3.74 -15.28
CA VAL A 410 17.40 4.49 -15.91
C VAL A 410 17.94 5.83 -16.39
N PRO A 411 17.68 6.24 -17.64
CA PRO A 411 18.07 7.57 -18.13
C PRO A 411 17.55 8.68 -17.20
N GLY A 412 18.42 9.61 -16.79
CA GLY A 412 18.09 10.75 -15.96
C GLY A 412 18.07 10.49 -14.44
N THR A 413 18.41 9.29 -13.94
CA THR A 413 18.46 9.01 -12.49
C THR A 413 19.82 9.31 -11.84
N HIS A 414 20.88 9.50 -12.62
CA HIS A 414 22.15 10.03 -12.16
C HIS A 414 22.46 11.30 -12.96
N PRO A 415 22.75 12.44 -12.31
CA PRO A 415 23.33 13.57 -13.02
C PRO A 415 24.66 13.08 -13.61
N HIS A 416 24.80 13.18 -14.93
CA HIS A 416 26.10 12.94 -15.58
C HIS A 416 27.09 13.91 -14.94
N PRO A 417 28.37 13.52 -14.70
CA PRO A 417 29.38 14.46 -14.19
C PRO A 417 29.42 15.77 -14.97
N ASP A 418 29.08 15.74 -16.28
CA ASP A 418 29.01 16.91 -17.15
C ASP A 418 27.77 17.79 -16.90
N ASP A 419 26.69 17.25 -16.28
CA ASP A 419 25.51 18.02 -15.89
C ASP A 419 25.75 18.86 -14.62
N LEU A 420 26.85 18.58 -13.88
CA LEU A 420 27.26 19.31 -12.69
C LEU A 420 28.20 20.49 -13.02
N VAL A 421 28.64 20.61 -14.26
CA VAL A 421 29.36 21.79 -14.71
C VAL A 421 28.32 22.88 -15.01
N PRO A 422 28.27 23.96 -14.23
CA PRO A 422 27.38 25.07 -14.58
C PRO A 422 27.76 25.49 -16.00
N SER A 423 26.79 25.45 -16.91
CA SER A 423 26.94 26.01 -18.24
C SER A 423 27.54 27.40 -18.06
N ARG A 424 28.80 27.57 -18.46
CA ARG A 424 29.43 28.90 -18.51
C ARG A 424 28.45 29.76 -19.28
N ILE A 425 27.82 30.67 -18.59
CA ILE A 425 27.03 31.75 -19.16
C ILE A 425 27.97 32.38 -20.15
N GLY A 426 27.76 32.11 -21.43
CA GLY A 426 28.44 32.86 -22.50
C GLY A 426 28.16 34.34 -22.28
N PRO A 427 29.10 35.21 -22.59
CA PRO A 427 28.90 36.63 -22.37
C PRO A 427 27.60 37.04 -23.06
N ALA A 428 26.69 37.67 -22.29
CA ALA A 428 25.44 38.19 -22.76
C ALA A 428 25.73 39.05 -24.02
N ALA A 429 25.17 38.65 -25.13
CA ALA A 429 25.17 39.49 -26.33
C ALA A 429 24.56 40.84 -25.94
N SER A 430 25.37 41.89 -26.04
CA SER A 430 24.95 43.25 -25.80
C SER A 430 23.72 43.56 -26.67
N GLU A 431 22.60 43.85 -26.01
CA GLU A 431 21.43 44.41 -26.67
C GLU A 431 21.86 45.66 -27.42
N PRO A 432 21.47 45.85 -28.71
CA PRO A 432 21.69 47.11 -29.39
C PRO A 432 20.79 48.18 -28.74
N ALA A 433 21.41 49.33 -28.44
CA ALA A 433 20.73 50.49 -27.86
C ALA A 433 19.57 50.92 -28.76
N PRO A 434 18.44 51.37 -28.18
CA PRO A 434 17.32 51.86 -28.95
C PRO A 434 17.71 53.16 -29.68
N ASP A 435 17.48 53.19 -31.02
CA ASP A 435 17.63 54.37 -31.86
C ASP A 435 16.79 55.54 -31.34
N THR A 436 17.48 56.63 -31.03
CA THR A 436 16.86 57.91 -30.68
C THR A 436 16.38 58.56 -31.98
N PRO A 437 15.10 58.93 -32.16
CA PRO A 437 14.69 59.65 -33.34
C PRO A 437 15.22 61.10 -33.30
N ALA A 438 16.00 61.43 -34.32
CA ALA A 438 16.50 62.76 -34.55
C ALA A 438 15.36 63.79 -34.79
N GLY A 439 15.57 64.98 -34.27
CA GLY A 439 14.64 66.07 -34.17
C GLY A 439 14.00 66.52 -35.43
N ALA A 440 12.81 67.05 -35.28
CA ALA A 440 12.18 67.96 -36.22
C ALA A 440 12.28 69.40 -35.68
N ALA A 441 12.98 70.25 -36.40
CA ALA A 441 13.06 71.68 -36.18
C ALA A 441 11.74 72.35 -36.54
N ALA A 442 11.40 73.33 -35.76
CA ALA A 442 10.33 74.28 -36.02
C ALA A 442 10.69 75.30 -37.17
N PRO A 443 9.70 76.01 -37.67
CA PRO A 443 9.84 77.44 -37.46
C PRO A 443 8.92 78.04 -36.42
#